data_ef5b9ec41493fa2e2de9fa05b2dce956
#
_entry.id   ef5b9ec41493fa2e2de9fa05b2dce956
#
_cell.length_a   1.000
_cell.length_b   1.000
_cell.length_c   1.000
_cell.angle_alpha   90.00
_cell.angle_beta   90.00
_cell.angle_gamma   90.00
#
_symmetry.space_group_name_H-M   'P 1'
#
loop_
_entity.id
_entity.type
_entity.pdbx_description
1 polymer ?
#
loop_
_entity_poly.entity_id
_entity_poly.type
_entity_poly.pdbx_seq_one_letter_code
_entity_poly.pdbx_strand_id
1 'polypeptide(L)'
;PSLSLLKQIKINITREQFENRMTEGFSALNKIDFLSARALFMDAKSLFPKSIELIDAFRQLDQAEKDFFISNLKEQIEDFEKNEQWELAIEGYEKILEKDRDIEFAKEGLLEVSKRSELTRKIQEYIDNYNALNDPEIMEKATTLLIEVSVFEKKPRLNAQIEELRRLLKRANTPIEISLVSDNYTNVRILKVGVLNLF
;
A
#
# COMPACT_ATOMS: atom_id res chain seq x y z
N PRO A 1 8.90 -41.35 53.00
CA PRO A 1 7.70 -40.71 52.46
C PRO A 1 6.86 -41.73 51.69
N SER A 2 5.53 -41.69 51.89
CA SER A 2 4.62 -42.60 51.16
C SER A 2 4.67 -42.30 49.64
N LEU A 3 4.43 -43.29 48.82
CA LEU A 3 4.42 -43.16 47.36
C LEU A 3 3.43 -42.05 46.88
N SER A 4 2.33 -41.89 47.64
CA SER A 4 1.33 -40.82 47.41
C SER A 4 1.89 -39.42 47.64
N LEU A 5 2.69 -39.24 48.69
CA LEU A 5 3.32 -37.93 48.99
C LEU A 5 4.36 -37.54 47.93
N LEU A 6 5.14 -38.50 47.43
CA LEU A 6 6.10 -38.26 46.34
C LEU A 6 5.41 -37.86 45.03
N LYS A 7 4.27 -38.50 44.71
CA LYS A 7 3.42 -38.12 43.54
C LYS A 7 2.87 -36.70 43.68
N GLN A 8 2.38 -36.35 44.87
CA GLN A 8 1.84 -35.02 45.13
C GLN A 8 2.92 -33.93 45.03
N ILE A 9 4.10 -34.17 45.57
CA ILE A 9 5.25 -33.26 45.46
C ILE A 9 5.64 -33.05 44.00
N LYS A 10 5.70 -34.16 43.20
CA LYS A 10 6.02 -34.05 41.78
C LYS A 10 4.97 -33.22 41.00
N ILE A 11 3.69 -33.42 41.26
CA ILE A 11 2.61 -32.65 40.64
C ILE A 11 2.74 -31.17 41.00
N ASN A 12 3.01 -30.82 42.26
CA ASN A 12 3.17 -29.47 42.73
C ASN A 12 4.37 -28.77 42.05
N ILE A 13 5.52 -29.45 41.96
CA ILE A 13 6.72 -28.93 41.27
C ILE A 13 6.41 -28.69 39.78
N THR A 14 5.77 -29.63 39.10
CA THR A 14 5.41 -29.48 37.69
C THR A 14 4.43 -28.31 37.48
N ARG A 15 3.49 -28.10 38.42
CA ARG A 15 2.58 -26.97 38.37
C ARG A 15 3.26 -25.63 38.57
N GLU A 16 4.17 -25.54 39.54
CA GLU A 16 4.99 -24.36 39.77
C GLU A 16 5.86 -24.03 38.54
N GLN A 17 6.46 -25.03 37.92
CA GLN A 17 7.20 -24.85 36.66
C GLN A 17 6.30 -24.32 35.53
N PHE A 18 5.09 -24.84 35.39
CA PHE A 18 4.12 -24.37 34.42
C PHE A 18 3.76 -22.90 34.66
N GLU A 19 3.40 -22.55 35.89
CA GLU A 19 3.02 -21.17 36.28
C GLU A 19 4.16 -20.18 36.03
N ASN A 20 5.40 -20.57 36.33
CA ASN A 20 6.57 -19.77 36.03
C ASN A 20 6.76 -19.55 34.52
N ARG A 21 6.65 -20.60 33.68
CA ARG A 21 6.74 -20.47 32.22
C ARG A 21 5.65 -19.60 31.63
N MET A 22 4.41 -19.73 32.15
CA MET A 22 3.31 -18.87 31.74
C MET A 22 3.56 -17.41 32.09
N THR A 23 4.04 -17.13 33.30
CA THR A 23 4.37 -15.76 33.76
C THR A 23 5.50 -15.12 32.95
N GLU A 24 6.57 -15.87 32.72
CA GLU A 24 7.68 -15.45 31.87
C GLU A 24 7.22 -15.22 30.42
N GLY A 25 6.36 -16.10 29.88
CA GLY A 25 5.80 -15.99 28.55
C GLY A 25 4.95 -14.74 28.36
N PHE A 26 4.06 -14.42 29.30
CA PHE A 26 3.30 -13.17 29.27
C PHE A 26 4.18 -11.94 29.47
N SER A 27 5.25 -12.04 30.29
CA SER A 27 6.21 -10.95 30.41
C SER A 27 6.96 -10.67 29.10
N ALA A 28 7.33 -11.71 28.36
CA ALA A 28 7.94 -11.58 27.02
C ALA A 28 6.93 -11.00 26.01
N LEU A 29 5.67 -11.46 26.04
CA LEU A 29 4.60 -10.95 25.19
C LEU A 29 4.38 -9.44 25.41
N ASN A 30 4.35 -8.99 26.64
CA ASN A 30 4.20 -7.56 26.97
C ASN A 30 5.39 -6.69 26.51
N LYS A 31 6.56 -7.32 26.27
CA LYS A 31 7.75 -6.67 25.72
C LYS A 31 7.84 -6.78 24.19
N ILE A 32 6.80 -7.32 23.55
CA ILE A 32 6.76 -7.54 22.09
C ILE A 32 7.85 -8.55 21.64
N ASP A 33 8.37 -9.36 22.58
CA ASP A 33 9.28 -10.47 22.27
C ASP A 33 8.49 -11.75 22.00
N PHE A 34 7.88 -11.79 20.82
CA PHE A 34 6.99 -12.89 20.40
C PHE A 34 7.72 -14.24 20.32
N LEU A 35 9.00 -14.23 19.94
CA LEU A 35 9.80 -15.46 19.85
C LEU A 35 9.99 -16.09 21.22
N SER A 36 10.42 -15.30 22.21
CA SER A 36 10.58 -15.77 23.58
C SER A 36 9.25 -16.16 24.20
N ALA A 37 8.18 -15.38 23.98
CA ALA A 37 6.84 -15.70 24.45
C ALA A 37 6.36 -17.06 23.91
N ARG A 38 6.50 -17.29 22.60
CA ARG A 38 6.14 -18.54 21.94
C ARG A 38 6.92 -19.73 22.49
N ALA A 39 8.24 -19.59 22.67
CA ALA A 39 9.09 -20.64 23.24
C ALA A 39 8.66 -21.01 24.67
N LEU A 40 8.40 -20.03 25.52
CA LEU A 40 7.99 -20.22 26.92
C LEU A 40 6.59 -20.88 27.00
N PHE A 41 5.64 -20.48 26.16
CA PHE A 41 4.34 -21.14 26.08
C PHE A 41 4.44 -22.58 25.53
N MET A 42 5.37 -22.86 24.62
CA MET A 42 5.64 -24.23 24.15
C MET A 42 6.27 -25.10 25.27
N ASP A 43 7.17 -24.53 26.08
CA ASP A 43 7.68 -25.21 27.27
C ASP A 43 6.56 -25.52 28.26
N ALA A 44 5.69 -24.56 28.55
CA ALA A 44 4.51 -24.75 29.38
C ALA A 44 3.58 -25.86 28.83
N LYS A 45 3.41 -25.89 27.48
CA LYS A 45 2.61 -26.92 26.79
C LYS A 45 3.16 -28.35 27.02
N SER A 46 4.49 -28.48 27.12
CA SER A 46 5.12 -29.78 27.41
C SER A 46 4.75 -30.31 28.79
N LEU A 47 4.47 -29.41 29.76
CA LEU A 47 4.11 -29.75 31.13
C LEU A 47 2.60 -30.06 31.28
N PHE A 48 1.73 -29.20 30.71
CA PHE A 48 0.27 -29.35 30.74
C PHE A 48 -0.36 -29.10 29.36
N PRO A 49 -0.34 -30.08 28.43
CA PRO A 49 -0.76 -29.90 27.03
C PRO A 49 -2.22 -29.48 26.83
N LYS A 50 -3.07 -29.75 27.82
CA LYS A 50 -4.54 -29.50 27.75
C LYS A 50 -4.99 -28.33 28.63
N SER A 51 -4.09 -27.50 29.11
CA SER A 51 -4.46 -26.35 29.93
C SER A 51 -5.26 -25.34 29.09
N ILE A 52 -6.39 -24.86 29.62
CA ILE A 52 -7.21 -23.80 29.01
C ILE A 52 -6.42 -22.48 29.01
N GLU A 53 -5.67 -22.22 30.07
CA GLU A 53 -4.83 -21.01 30.21
C GLU A 53 -3.80 -20.92 29.06
N LEU A 54 -3.27 -22.08 28.65
CA LEU A 54 -2.32 -22.16 27.54
C LEU A 54 -2.96 -21.89 26.18
N ILE A 55 -4.19 -22.38 25.97
CA ILE A 55 -4.96 -22.09 24.75
C ILE A 55 -5.20 -20.59 24.63
N ASP A 56 -5.59 -19.95 25.73
CA ASP A 56 -5.79 -18.51 25.80
C ASP A 56 -4.47 -17.73 25.58
N ALA A 57 -3.36 -18.21 26.14
CA ALA A 57 -2.04 -17.60 25.96
C ALA A 57 -1.61 -17.60 24.49
N PHE A 58 -1.76 -18.72 23.79
CA PHE A 58 -1.46 -18.78 22.33
C PHE A 58 -2.38 -17.89 21.52
N ARG A 59 -3.67 -17.83 21.84
CA ARG A 59 -4.61 -16.93 21.18
C ARG A 59 -4.22 -15.47 21.35
N GLN A 60 -3.80 -15.06 22.56
CA GLN A 60 -3.32 -13.71 22.83
C GLN A 60 -2.02 -13.42 22.09
N LEU A 61 -1.09 -14.38 22.03
CA LEU A 61 0.15 -14.25 21.28
C LEU A 61 -0.12 -14.06 19.78
N ASP A 62 -0.95 -14.91 19.17
CA ASP A 62 -1.27 -14.84 17.74
C ASP A 62 -2.00 -13.53 17.40
N GLN A 63 -2.86 -13.04 18.29
CA GLN A 63 -3.53 -11.74 18.12
C GLN A 63 -2.52 -10.58 18.24
N ALA A 64 -1.63 -10.62 19.22
CA ALA A 64 -0.62 -9.57 19.42
C ALA A 64 0.38 -9.50 18.25
N GLU A 65 0.81 -10.65 17.73
CA GLU A 65 1.65 -10.72 16.52
C GLU A 65 0.94 -10.09 15.30
N LYS A 66 -0.35 -10.40 15.14
CA LYS A 66 -1.18 -9.84 14.06
C LYS A 66 -1.32 -8.33 14.20
N ASP A 67 -1.66 -7.84 15.38
CA ASP A 67 -1.85 -6.41 15.64
C ASP A 67 -0.56 -5.61 15.43
N PHE A 68 0.57 -6.17 15.88
CA PHE A 68 1.88 -5.57 15.66
C PHE A 68 2.26 -5.51 14.17
N PHE A 69 2.02 -6.60 13.43
CA PHE A 69 2.27 -6.66 11.99
C PHE A 69 1.45 -5.58 11.24
N ILE A 70 0.15 -5.48 11.55
CA ILE A 70 -0.75 -4.50 10.93
C ILE A 70 -0.33 -3.07 11.27
N SER A 71 -0.02 -2.82 12.55
CA SER A 71 0.41 -1.48 12.99
C SER A 71 1.70 -1.02 12.30
N ASN A 72 2.67 -1.93 12.17
CA ASN A 72 3.94 -1.63 11.52
C ASN A 72 3.78 -1.38 10.01
N LEU A 73 2.94 -2.19 9.33
CA LEU A 73 2.61 -1.94 7.92
C LEU A 73 1.85 -0.63 7.73
N LYS A 74 0.92 -0.30 8.63
CA LYS A 74 0.18 0.95 8.55
C LYS A 74 1.10 2.16 8.58
N GLU A 75 2.08 2.19 9.48
CA GLU A 75 3.08 3.26 9.54
C GLU A 75 3.90 3.38 8.24
N GLN A 76 4.32 2.23 7.68
CA GLN A 76 5.03 2.21 6.40
C GLN A 76 4.15 2.71 5.23
N ILE A 77 2.88 2.32 5.21
CA ILE A 77 1.93 2.76 4.18
C ILE A 77 1.74 4.29 4.25
N GLU A 78 1.58 4.85 5.45
CA GLU A 78 1.46 6.30 5.64
C GLU A 78 2.68 7.05 5.09
N ASP A 79 3.89 6.49 5.26
CA ASP A 79 5.11 7.05 4.68
C ASP A 79 5.15 6.92 3.14
N PHE A 80 4.71 5.78 2.58
CA PHE A 80 4.61 5.60 1.13
C PHE A 80 3.60 6.58 0.52
N GLU A 81 2.44 6.74 1.11
CA GLU A 81 1.42 7.70 0.66
C GLU A 81 1.91 9.15 0.74
N LYS A 82 2.63 9.50 1.80
CA LYS A 82 3.23 10.83 1.97
C LYS A 82 4.23 11.15 0.87
N ASN A 83 4.98 10.13 0.43
CA ASN A 83 5.99 10.24 -0.62
C ASN A 83 5.45 9.94 -2.03
N GLU A 84 4.14 9.79 -2.20
CA GLU A 84 3.45 9.45 -3.46
C GLU A 84 3.99 8.16 -4.11
N GLN A 85 4.38 7.20 -3.28
CA GLN A 85 4.84 5.86 -3.67
C GLN A 85 3.65 4.89 -3.69
N TRP A 86 2.72 5.14 -4.60
CA TRP A 86 1.41 4.51 -4.60
C TRP A 86 1.47 2.99 -4.75
N GLU A 87 2.38 2.47 -5.58
CA GLU A 87 2.56 1.02 -5.78
C GLU A 87 2.99 0.32 -4.49
N LEU A 88 3.89 0.93 -3.70
CA LEU A 88 4.32 0.39 -2.41
C LEU A 88 3.20 0.48 -1.36
N ALA A 89 2.40 1.54 -1.40
CA ALA A 89 1.22 1.65 -0.54
C ALA A 89 0.17 0.57 -0.87
N ILE A 90 -0.08 0.29 -2.16
CA ILE A 90 -0.95 -0.79 -2.62
C ILE A 90 -0.47 -2.13 -2.07
N GLU A 91 0.80 -2.48 -2.27
CA GLU A 91 1.39 -3.72 -1.74
C GLU A 91 1.26 -3.83 -0.22
N GLY A 92 1.40 -2.72 0.49
CA GLY A 92 1.23 -2.66 1.94
C GLY A 92 -0.20 -3.00 2.37
N TYR A 93 -1.19 -2.39 1.74
CA TYR A 93 -2.60 -2.69 2.01
C TYR A 93 -2.98 -4.12 1.65
N GLU A 94 -2.49 -4.64 0.52
CA GLU A 94 -2.73 -6.02 0.11
C GLU A 94 -2.19 -7.01 1.14
N LYS A 95 -0.98 -6.80 1.67
CA LYS A 95 -0.40 -7.62 2.75
C LYS A 95 -1.24 -7.60 4.03
N ILE A 96 -1.83 -6.46 4.38
CA ILE A 96 -2.76 -6.38 5.51
C ILE A 96 -4.00 -7.24 5.23
N LEU A 97 -4.59 -7.12 4.04
CA LEU A 97 -5.79 -7.86 3.64
C LEU A 97 -5.54 -9.35 3.42
N GLU A 98 -4.33 -9.77 3.08
CA GLU A 98 -3.93 -11.19 3.09
C GLU A 98 -3.95 -11.77 4.51
N LYS A 99 -3.56 -10.96 5.50
CA LYS A 99 -3.56 -11.37 6.91
C LYS A 99 -4.95 -11.37 7.52
N ASP A 100 -5.76 -10.37 7.17
CA ASP A 100 -7.15 -10.25 7.60
C ASP A 100 -7.95 -9.44 6.57
N ARG A 101 -8.87 -10.13 5.89
CA ARG A 101 -9.72 -9.56 4.83
C ARG A 101 -10.78 -8.60 5.33
N ASP A 102 -11.05 -8.57 6.64
CA ASP A 102 -12.15 -7.79 7.20
C ASP A 102 -11.71 -6.41 7.74
N ILE A 103 -10.46 -6.04 7.53
CA ILE A 103 -9.91 -4.74 7.97
C ILE A 103 -10.40 -3.63 7.04
N GLU A 104 -11.37 -2.86 7.51
CA GLU A 104 -12.07 -1.85 6.71
C GLU A 104 -11.14 -0.73 6.23
N PHE A 105 -10.28 -0.18 7.10
CA PHE A 105 -9.35 0.87 6.70
C PHE A 105 -8.39 0.42 5.57
N ALA A 106 -8.05 -0.88 5.51
CA ALA A 106 -7.17 -1.39 4.47
C ALA A 106 -7.90 -1.55 3.13
N LYS A 107 -9.19 -1.90 3.15
CA LYS A 107 -10.02 -1.94 1.93
C LYS A 107 -10.22 -0.53 1.36
N GLU A 108 -10.58 0.42 2.21
CA GLU A 108 -10.79 1.81 1.81
C GLU A 108 -9.49 2.45 1.30
N GLY A 109 -8.39 2.26 2.04
CA GLY A 109 -7.07 2.75 1.65
C GLY A 109 -6.59 2.15 0.33
N LEU A 110 -6.72 0.83 0.13
CA LEU A 110 -6.37 0.18 -1.13
C LEU A 110 -7.14 0.76 -2.32
N LEU A 111 -8.44 0.99 -2.16
CA LEU A 111 -9.27 1.59 -3.20
C LEU A 111 -8.81 3.01 -3.55
N GLU A 112 -8.52 3.82 -2.53
CA GLU A 112 -8.08 5.20 -2.72
C GLU A 112 -6.70 5.28 -3.38
N VAL A 113 -5.70 4.53 -2.88
CA VAL A 113 -4.34 4.58 -3.45
C VAL A 113 -4.29 3.99 -4.85
N SER A 114 -5.08 2.94 -5.15
CA SER A 114 -5.19 2.37 -6.49
C SER A 114 -5.71 3.40 -7.50
N LYS A 115 -6.72 4.17 -7.11
CA LYS A 115 -7.26 5.25 -7.95
C LYS A 115 -6.24 6.37 -8.15
N ARG A 116 -5.51 6.75 -7.10
CA ARG A 116 -4.43 7.76 -7.20
C ARG A 116 -3.29 7.30 -8.12
N SER A 117 -2.85 6.05 -7.98
CA SER A 117 -1.83 5.45 -8.86
C SER A 117 -2.28 5.48 -10.32
N GLU A 118 -3.50 5.04 -10.61
CA GLU A 118 -4.06 5.02 -11.97
C GLU A 118 -4.10 6.43 -12.59
N LEU A 119 -4.61 7.42 -11.85
CA LEU A 119 -4.70 8.81 -12.33
C LEU A 119 -3.32 9.41 -12.57
N THR A 120 -2.38 9.22 -11.65
CA THR A 120 -0.99 9.69 -11.78
C THR A 120 -0.32 9.08 -13.01
N ARG A 121 -0.51 7.78 -13.25
CA ARG A 121 0.01 7.08 -14.43
C ARG A 121 -0.60 7.62 -15.72
N LYS A 122 -1.92 7.81 -15.77
CA LYS A 122 -2.60 8.39 -16.95
C LYS A 122 -2.11 9.80 -17.28
N ILE A 123 -1.90 10.65 -16.27
CA ILE A 123 -1.34 11.99 -16.49
C ILE A 123 0.06 11.87 -17.09
N GLN A 124 0.89 11.00 -16.55
CA GLN A 124 2.25 10.80 -17.04
C GLN A 124 2.26 10.30 -18.49
N GLU A 125 1.35 9.39 -18.86
CA GLU A 125 1.21 8.91 -20.24
C GLU A 125 0.89 10.05 -21.24
N TYR A 126 0.02 11.00 -20.85
CA TYR A 126 -0.23 12.18 -21.69
C TYR A 126 0.98 13.12 -21.78
N ILE A 127 1.73 13.27 -20.69
CA ILE A 127 2.96 14.07 -20.68
C ILE A 127 4.01 13.44 -21.59
N ASP A 128 4.22 12.14 -21.49
CA ASP A 128 5.21 11.41 -22.28
C ASP A 128 4.84 11.38 -23.78
N ASN A 129 3.53 11.31 -24.07
CA ASN A 129 3.00 11.29 -25.43
C ASN A 129 2.38 12.65 -25.84
N TYR A 130 2.98 13.77 -25.44
CA TYR A 130 2.41 15.11 -25.61
C TYR A 130 2.04 15.46 -27.08
N ASN A 131 2.69 14.85 -28.07
CA ASN A 131 2.35 15.07 -29.47
C ASN A 131 0.94 14.57 -29.82
N ALA A 132 0.43 13.57 -29.14
CA ALA A 132 -0.93 13.06 -29.31
C ALA A 132 -2.00 14.08 -28.86
N LEU A 133 -1.64 15.04 -27.99
CA LEU A 133 -2.56 16.10 -27.54
C LEU A 133 -3.01 17.06 -28.66
N ASN A 134 -2.39 16.99 -29.85
CA ASN A 134 -2.87 17.73 -31.04
C ASN A 134 -4.15 17.10 -31.65
N ASP A 135 -4.51 15.89 -31.26
CA ASP A 135 -5.77 15.26 -31.60
C ASP A 135 -6.89 15.78 -30.69
N PRO A 136 -8.01 16.30 -31.23
CA PRO A 136 -9.09 16.88 -30.43
C PRO A 136 -9.70 15.89 -29.42
N GLU A 137 -9.85 14.61 -29.79
CA GLU A 137 -10.44 13.59 -28.93
C GLU A 137 -9.50 13.28 -27.74
N ILE A 138 -8.20 13.20 -28.01
CA ILE A 138 -7.19 12.96 -26.95
C ILE A 138 -7.09 14.18 -26.04
N MET A 139 -7.15 15.38 -26.60
CA MET A 139 -7.16 16.64 -25.83
C MET A 139 -8.36 16.70 -24.87
N GLU A 140 -9.56 16.33 -25.33
CA GLU A 140 -10.77 16.28 -24.50
C GLU A 140 -10.62 15.28 -23.35
N LYS A 141 -10.11 14.08 -23.62
CA LYS A 141 -9.85 13.05 -22.60
C LYS A 141 -8.84 13.54 -21.55
N ALA A 142 -7.75 14.18 -22.00
CA ALA A 142 -6.75 14.72 -21.08
C ALA A 142 -7.30 15.88 -20.23
N THR A 143 -8.18 16.71 -20.80
CA THR A 143 -8.85 17.79 -20.06
C THR A 143 -9.83 17.23 -19.02
N THR A 144 -10.59 16.20 -19.37
CA THR A 144 -11.49 15.50 -18.45
C THR A 144 -10.71 14.89 -17.28
N LEU A 145 -9.56 14.27 -17.56
CA LEU A 145 -8.69 13.72 -16.53
C LEU A 145 -8.22 14.79 -15.53
N LEU A 146 -7.90 16.01 -15.99
CA LEU A 146 -7.56 17.12 -15.09
C LEU A 146 -8.71 17.54 -14.16
N ILE A 147 -9.95 17.39 -14.60
CA ILE A 147 -11.13 17.64 -13.77
C ILE A 147 -11.26 16.52 -12.72
N GLU A 148 -11.13 15.26 -13.12
CA GLU A 148 -11.19 14.11 -12.21
C GLU A 148 -10.14 14.20 -11.11
N VAL A 149 -8.92 14.61 -11.45
CA VAL A 149 -7.82 14.75 -10.49
C VAL A 149 -8.03 15.93 -9.53
N SER A 150 -8.84 16.92 -9.90
CA SER A 150 -9.03 18.14 -9.09
C SER A 150 -9.66 17.89 -7.72
N VAL A 151 -10.34 16.75 -7.53
CA VAL A 151 -10.98 16.36 -6.26
C VAL A 151 -10.02 15.75 -5.25
N PHE A 152 -8.83 15.33 -5.69
CA PHE A 152 -7.82 14.77 -4.80
C PHE A 152 -6.96 15.85 -4.15
N GLU A 153 -6.49 15.56 -2.94
CA GLU A 153 -5.47 16.38 -2.30
C GLU A 153 -4.22 16.46 -3.18
N LYS A 154 -3.80 17.69 -3.46
CA LYS A 154 -2.65 17.94 -4.34
C LYS A 154 -1.35 17.78 -3.58
N LYS A 155 -0.69 16.65 -3.79
CA LYS A 155 0.68 16.44 -3.30
C LYS A 155 1.71 16.95 -4.31
N PRO A 156 2.97 17.17 -3.91
CA PRO A 156 3.96 17.87 -4.75
C PRO A 156 4.17 17.28 -6.13
N ARG A 157 4.31 15.94 -6.23
CA ARG A 157 4.54 15.24 -7.51
C ARG A 157 3.31 15.35 -8.42
N LEU A 158 2.13 15.01 -7.90
CA LEU A 158 0.87 15.12 -8.65
C LEU A 158 0.64 16.56 -9.12
N ASN A 159 0.92 17.56 -8.27
CA ASN A 159 0.76 18.96 -8.63
C ASN A 159 1.69 19.35 -9.79
N ALA A 160 2.95 18.93 -9.77
CA ALA A 160 3.89 19.19 -10.86
C ALA A 160 3.42 18.54 -12.18
N GLN A 161 2.91 17.31 -12.15
CA GLN A 161 2.35 16.64 -13.33
C GLN A 161 1.10 17.35 -13.87
N ILE A 162 0.21 17.81 -13.01
CA ILE A 162 -0.98 18.58 -13.40
C ILE A 162 -0.57 19.88 -14.12
N GLU A 163 0.37 20.62 -13.57
CA GLU A 163 0.82 21.88 -14.18
C GLU A 163 1.52 21.63 -15.52
N GLU A 164 2.33 20.58 -15.62
CA GLU A 164 2.96 20.23 -16.89
C GLU A 164 1.93 19.80 -17.95
N LEU A 165 0.94 18.99 -17.61
CA LEU A 165 -0.11 18.61 -18.55
C LEU A 165 -0.94 19.83 -18.98
N ARG A 166 -1.27 20.76 -18.08
CA ARG A 166 -1.93 22.04 -18.42
C ARG A 166 -1.11 22.86 -19.41
N ARG A 167 0.20 22.95 -19.19
CA ARG A 167 1.11 23.65 -20.10
C ARG A 167 1.11 23.03 -21.48
N LEU A 168 1.15 21.70 -21.58
CA LEU A 168 1.14 20.96 -22.84
C LEU A 168 -0.19 21.13 -23.58
N LEU A 169 -1.33 21.03 -22.88
CA LEU A 169 -2.66 21.26 -23.45
C LEU A 169 -2.81 22.69 -23.99
N LYS A 170 -2.34 23.69 -23.23
CA LYS A 170 -2.35 25.06 -23.71
C LYS A 170 -1.52 25.23 -24.99
N ARG A 171 -0.34 24.60 -25.05
CA ARG A 171 0.51 24.61 -26.25
C ARG A 171 -0.16 23.94 -27.45
N ALA A 172 -0.79 22.78 -27.26
CA ALA A 172 -1.49 22.04 -28.30
C ALA A 172 -2.70 22.81 -28.85
N ASN A 173 -3.37 23.60 -28.01
CA ASN A 173 -4.53 24.40 -28.39
C ASN A 173 -4.19 25.81 -28.88
N THR A 174 -2.89 26.18 -28.91
CA THR A 174 -2.49 27.52 -29.37
C THR A 174 -2.21 27.50 -30.87
N PRO A 175 -3.00 28.23 -31.69
CA PRO A 175 -2.75 28.34 -33.13
C PRO A 175 -1.37 28.95 -33.40
N ILE A 176 -0.66 28.42 -34.38
CA ILE A 176 0.59 28.97 -34.88
C ILE A 176 0.27 29.63 -36.21
N GLU A 177 0.52 30.92 -36.31
CA GLU A 177 0.41 31.64 -37.56
C GLU A 177 1.65 31.37 -38.41
N ILE A 178 1.46 30.79 -39.61
CA ILE A 178 2.55 30.54 -40.58
C ILE A 178 2.33 31.41 -41.79
N SER A 179 3.25 32.32 -42.05
CA SER A 179 3.27 33.08 -43.28
C SER A 179 4.09 32.33 -44.34
N LEU A 180 3.45 32.00 -45.47
CA LEU A 180 4.10 31.38 -46.61
C LEU A 180 4.22 32.41 -47.76
N VAL A 181 5.46 32.69 -48.14
CA VAL A 181 5.74 33.56 -49.29
C VAL A 181 6.24 32.71 -50.44
N SER A 182 5.56 32.78 -51.58
CA SER A 182 5.94 32.09 -52.83
C SER A 182 6.28 33.06 -53.92
N ASP A 183 7.14 32.67 -54.83
CA ASP A 183 7.55 33.41 -56.03
C ASP A 183 6.53 33.36 -57.16
N ASN A 184 5.33 32.83 -56.89
CA ASN A 184 4.21 32.56 -57.83
C ASN A 184 4.51 31.49 -58.90
N TYR A 185 5.68 30.90 -58.91
CA TYR A 185 6.04 29.81 -59.83
C TYR A 185 6.11 28.45 -59.13
N THR A 186 6.06 28.47 -57.80
CA THR A 186 6.18 27.27 -56.98
C THR A 186 4.83 26.82 -56.42
N ASN A 187 4.44 25.55 -56.65
CA ASN A 187 3.25 24.96 -56.01
C ASN A 187 3.57 24.59 -54.57
N VAL A 188 3.00 25.35 -53.63
CA VAL A 188 3.14 25.07 -52.19
C VAL A 188 2.01 24.15 -51.76
N ARG A 189 2.37 22.99 -51.16
CA ARG A 189 1.39 22.08 -50.56
C ARG A 189 1.59 22.06 -49.05
N ILE A 190 0.59 22.40 -48.29
CA ILE A 190 0.56 22.27 -46.84
C ILE A 190 -0.03 20.90 -46.49
N LEU A 191 0.76 20.04 -45.90
CA LEU A 191 0.35 18.76 -45.40
C LEU A 191 0.31 18.83 -43.86
N LYS A 192 -0.87 18.55 -43.26
CA LYS A 192 -0.95 18.31 -41.83
C LYS A 192 -0.26 16.97 -41.57
N VAL A 193 0.91 17.01 -40.94
CA VAL A 193 1.57 15.79 -40.48
C VAL A 193 0.74 15.26 -39.32
N GLY A 194 -0.15 14.32 -39.63
CA GLY A 194 -0.86 13.55 -38.62
C GLY A 194 0.12 12.65 -37.86
N VAL A 195 -0.26 12.26 -36.65
CA VAL A 195 0.41 11.21 -35.90
C VAL A 195 0.53 9.99 -36.82
N LEU A 196 1.77 9.58 -37.15
CA LEU A 196 2.01 8.31 -37.81
C LEU A 196 1.46 7.20 -36.89
N ASN A 197 0.33 6.60 -37.28
CA ASN A 197 -0.08 5.32 -36.73
C ASN A 197 0.99 4.31 -37.16
N LEU A 198 1.97 4.07 -36.28
CA LEU A 198 2.84 2.91 -36.39
C LEU A 198 1.97 1.69 -36.06
N PHE A 199 1.55 0.98 -37.13
CA PHE A 199 0.99 -0.36 -37.05
C PHE A 199 2.05 -1.36 -36.59
#